data_4efa2a18e3ecc75cc574ce37a514feec
#
_entry.id   4efa2a18e3ecc75cc574ce37a514feec
#
_cell.length_a   1.000
_cell.length_b   1.000
_cell.length_c   1.000
_cell.angle_alpha   90.00
_cell.angle_beta   90.00
_cell.angle_gamma   90.00
#
_symmetry.space_group_name_H-M   'P 1'
#
loop_
_entity.id
_entity.type
_entity.pdbx_description
1 polymer ?
#
loop_
_entity_poly.entity_id
_entity_poly.type
_entity_poly.pdbx_seq_one_letter_code
_entity_poly.pdbx_strand_id
1 'polypeptide(L)'
;IIMTGSNSHITILTLNVNGLNAPIKRHRLANWIKSQDPSVCCIQETHLTCRDTHRLKIKGWRKIYQANGKQKKAGVAILVSDKTDFKPTKIKRDKEGHYIMVKGSIQQEELTILNIYAPNTGAPRFIKQVLRDLQRDLDSHTIIMGDFNTPLSTLDRSTRQKVNKDTQELNSALHQADLIDIYRTLHPKSTEYTFFSAPHHTYSKIDHIVGSKALLSKCKRTEIITNCLSDHSAIK
;
A
#
# COMPACT_ATOMS: atom_id res chain seq x y z
N ILE A 1 -6.41 8.00 0.71
CA ILE A 1 -7.81 7.94 0.23
C ILE A 1 -8.71 8.30 1.39
N ILE A 2 -9.59 9.26 1.17
CA ILE A 2 -10.69 9.54 2.09
C ILE A 2 -11.90 8.78 1.55
N MET A 3 -12.35 7.78 2.29
CA MET A 3 -13.55 7.01 1.98
C MET A 3 -14.70 7.47 2.87
N THR A 4 -15.87 7.62 2.31
CA THR A 4 -17.07 8.01 3.05
C THR A 4 -18.08 6.86 3.09
N GLY A 5 -18.33 6.33 4.26
CA GLY A 5 -19.58 5.67 4.62
C GLY A 5 -20.55 6.70 5.18
N SER A 6 -21.77 6.30 5.52
CA SER A 6 -22.91 7.19 5.75
C SER A 6 -22.73 8.35 6.77
N ASN A 7 -21.64 8.43 7.55
CA ASN A 7 -21.39 9.57 8.47
C ASN A 7 -19.93 9.75 8.92
N SER A 8 -18.92 9.07 8.35
CA SER A 8 -17.53 9.25 8.76
C SER A 8 -16.54 9.05 7.63
N HIS A 9 -15.46 9.81 7.69
CA HIS A 9 -14.36 9.74 6.74
C HIS A 9 -13.30 8.76 7.24
N ILE A 10 -12.89 7.80 6.38
CA ILE A 10 -11.77 6.91 6.64
C ILE A 10 -10.60 7.38 5.79
N THR A 11 -9.47 7.63 6.43
CA THR A 11 -8.22 8.02 5.77
C THR A 11 -7.30 6.81 5.70
N ILE A 12 -6.84 6.47 4.50
CA ILE A 12 -5.91 5.37 4.27
C ILE A 12 -4.61 5.93 3.70
N LEU A 13 -3.49 5.53 4.30
CA LEU A 13 -2.15 5.99 3.98
C LEU A 13 -1.28 4.80 3.62
N THR A 14 -0.44 4.92 2.59
CA THR A 14 0.59 3.93 2.25
C THR A 14 1.96 4.58 2.09
N LEU A 15 2.99 3.95 2.64
CA LEU A 15 4.39 4.40 2.57
C LEU A 15 5.35 3.21 2.61
N ASN A 16 6.28 3.16 1.66
CA ASN A 16 7.49 2.35 1.80
C ASN A 16 8.45 3.07 2.75
N VAL A 17 8.74 2.49 3.90
CA VAL A 17 9.52 3.14 4.98
C VAL A 17 11.03 2.89 4.89
N ASN A 18 11.47 2.02 3.98
CA ASN A 18 12.88 1.71 3.73
C ASN A 18 13.67 1.37 5.02
N GLY A 19 13.15 0.40 5.78
CA GLY A 19 13.80 -0.14 6.98
C GLY A 19 13.44 0.57 8.28
N LEU A 20 13.16 -0.22 9.32
CA LEU A 20 12.80 0.23 10.67
C LEU A 20 13.69 -0.40 11.75
N ASN A 21 14.86 -0.93 11.41
CA ASN A 21 15.73 -1.54 12.42
C ASN A 21 16.34 -0.53 13.40
N ALA A 22 16.61 0.70 12.92
CA ALA A 22 17.12 1.77 13.79
C ALA A 22 16.00 2.34 14.68
N PRO A 23 16.18 2.40 16.00
CA PRO A 23 15.19 2.94 16.93
C PRO A 23 14.77 4.38 16.61
N ILE A 24 15.72 5.22 16.20
CA ILE A 24 15.44 6.62 15.84
C ILE A 24 14.48 6.71 14.66
N LYS A 25 14.58 5.80 13.70
CA LYS A 25 13.68 5.79 12.52
C LYS A 25 12.28 5.36 12.90
N ARG A 26 12.13 4.38 13.78
CA ARG A 26 10.83 3.99 14.33
C ARG A 26 10.16 5.14 15.07
N HIS A 27 10.93 5.91 15.85
CA HIS A 27 10.42 7.08 16.55
C HIS A 27 9.96 8.19 15.58
N ARG A 28 10.77 8.48 14.56
CA ARG A 28 10.40 9.44 13.51
C ARG A 28 9.13 9.01 12.74
N LEU A 29 9.04 7.73 12.41
CA LEU A 29 7.84 7.17 11.77
C LEU A 29 6.61 7.35 12.65
N ALA A 30 6.72 7.03 13.95
CA ALA A 30 5.62 7.20 14.89
C ALA A 30 5.12 8.65 14.95
N ASN A 31 6.03 9.61 15.01
CA ASN A 31 5.68 11.04 15.00
C ASN A 31 5.01 11.47 13.70
N TRP A 32 5.52 10.99 12.56
CA TRP A 32 4.94 11.30 11.26
C TRP A 32 3.53 10.70 11.10
N ILE A 33 3.33 9.44 11.50
CA ILE A 33 2.01 8.80 11.49
C ILE A 33 1.03 9.59 12.37
N LYS A 34 1.45 10.02 13.56
CA LYS A 34 0.62 10.86 14.45
C LYS A 34 0.24 12.18 13.78
N SER A 35 1.15 12.81 13.06
CA SER A 35 0.87 14.07 12.35
C SER A 35 -0.11 13.88 11.18
N GLN A 36 -0.05 12.75 10.49
CA GLN A 36 -0.97 12.42 9.39
C GLN A 36 -2.32 11.90 9.90
N ASP A 37 -2.36 11.33 11.10
CA ASP A 37 -3.54 10.76 11.76
C ASP A 37 -4.41 9.86 10.85
N PRO A 38 -3.84 8.84 10.18
CA PRO A 38 -4.62 7.99 9.31
C PRO A 38 -5.50 7.01 10.10
N SER A 39 -6.65 6.67 9.56
CA SER A 39 -7.48 5.57 10.10
C SER A 39 -6.79 4.22 9.90
N VAL A 40 -6.18 4.03 8.73
CA VAL A 40 -5.40 2.84 8.37
C VAL A 40 -4.10 3.27 7.72
N CYS A 41 -2.99 2.70 8.17
CA CYS A 41 -1.67 2.95 7.62
C CYS A 41 -1.04 1.64 7.14
N CYS A 42 -0.72 1.56 5.85
CA CYS A 42 -0.03 0.44 5.24
C CYS A 42 1.43 0.82 5.00
N ILE A 43 2.36 0.09 5.59
CA ILE A 43 3.79 0.33 5.41
C ILE A 43 4.47 -0.88 4.78
N GLN A 44 5.51 -0.62 3.99
CA GLN A 44 6.30 -1.63 3.29
C GLN A 44 7.78 -1.46 3.61
N GLU A 45 8.56 -2.51 3.38
CA GLU A 45 9.99 -2.58 3.66
C GLU A 45 10.34 -2.21 5.11
N THR A 46 9.65 -2.82 6.06
CA THR A 46 9.98 -2.63 7.48
C THR A 46 11.37 -3.17 7.83
N HIS A 47 11.86 -4.17 7.07
CA HIS A 47 13.08 -4.92 7.31
C HIS A 47 13.12 -5.59 8.70
N LEU A 48 11.97 -5.73 9.35
CA LEU A 48 11.84 -6.48 10.59
C LEU A 48 11.73 -7.97 10.26
N THR A 49 12.36 -8.80 11.09
CA THR A 49 12.20 -10.26 10.98
C THR A 49 10.97 -10.70 11.77
N CYS A 50 10.57 -11.97 11.58
CA CYS A 50 9.49 -12.56 12.37
C CYS A 50 9.79 -12.58 13.89
N ARG A 51 11.06 -12.47 14.29
CA ARG A 51 11.48 -12.34 15.70
C ARG A 51 11.41 -10.92 16.22
N ASP A 52 11.40 -9.91 15.34
CA ASP A 52 11.43 -8.49 15.69
C ASP A 52 10.05 -7.82 15.66
N THR A 53 9.00 -8.59 15.47
CA THR A 53 7.60 -8.11 15.34
C THR A 53 7.20 -7.17 16.49
N HIS A 54 7.66 -7.47 17.72
CA HIS A 54 7.37 -6.67 18.91
C HIS A 54 7.96 -5.26 18.90
N ARG A 55 8.94 -4.98 18.01
CA ARG A 55 9.59 -3.66 17.91
C ARG A 55 8.71 -2.62 17.21
N LEU A 56 7.73 -3.02 16.42
CA LEU A 56 6.80 -2.09 15.80
C LEU A 56 5.66 -1.79 16.77
N LYS A 57 5.75 -0.64 17.43
CA LYS A 57 4.73 -0.14 18.37
C LYS A 57 4.53 1.35 18.13
N ILE A 58 3.30 1.77 17.94
CA ILE A 58 2.95 3.18 17.75
C ILE A 58 1.76 3.50 18.65
N LYS A 59 1.94 4.41 19.60
CA LYS A 59 0.87 4.87 20.48
C LYS A 59 -0.24 5.52 19.65
N GLY A 60 -1.46 5.01 19.81
CA GLY A 60 -2.62 5.44 19.03
C GLY A 60 -2.96 4.54 17.85
N TRP A 61 -2.07 3.59 17.52
CA TRP A 61 -2.25 2.55 16.46
C TRP A 61 -1.86 1.20 17.02
N ARG A 62 -2.61 0.69 18.00
CA ARG A 62 -2.30 -0.56 18.71
C ARG A 62 -2.65 -1.82 17.93
N LYS A 63 -3.64 -1.74 17.02
CA LYS A 63 -3.97 -2.86 16.13
C LYS A 63 -2.99 -2.88 14.98
N ILE A 64 -2.02 -3.79 15.02
CA ILE A 64 -0.97 -3.94 14.02
C ILE A 64 -0.98 -5.35 13.48
N TYR A 65 -1.09 -5.48 12.17
CA TYR A 65 -1.05 -6.75 11.44
C TYR A 65 0.21 -6.76 10.59
N GLN A 66 1.10 -7.74 10.79
CA GLN A 66 2.41 -7.80 10.14
C GLN A 66 2.62 -9.10 9.40
N ALA A 67 3.37 -9.04 8.30
CA ALA A 67 3.97 -10.18 7.65
C ALA A 67 5.47 -9.92 7.47
N ASN A 68 6.31 -10.70 8.15
CA ASN A 68 7.75 -10.54 8.16
C ASN A 68 8.42 -11.87 7.81
N GLY A 69 9.50 -11.79 7.02
CA GLY A 69 10.33 -12.94 6.70
C GLY A 69 11.35 -13.26 7.80
N LYS A 70 12.19 -14.24 7.54
CA LYS A 70 13.28 -14.63 8.45
C LYS A 70 14.49 -13.69 8.36
N GLN A 71 14.64 -12.97 7.27
CA GLN A 71 15.76 -12.07 7.00
C GLN A 71 15.33 -10.61 7.16
N LYS A 72 16.30 -9.72 7.43
CA LYS A 72 16.09 -8.26 7.54
C LYS A 72 15.87 -7.61 6.17
N LYS A 73 14.89 -8.07 5.45
CA LYS A 73 14.47 -7.54 4.15
C LYS A 73 12.97 -7.71 4.00
N ALA A 74 12.35 -6.98 3.07
CA ALA A 74 10.91 -6.95 2.93
C ALA A 74 10.20 -6.58 4.25
N GLY A 75 9.07 -7.18 4.56
CA GLY A 75 8.26 -6.87 5.73
C GLY A 75 7.20 -5.83 5.43
N VAL A 76 5.95 -6.16 5.72
CA VAL A 76 4.79 -5.28 5.53
C VAL A 76 3.94 -5.25 6.78
N ALA A 77 3.27 -4.14 7.02
CA ALA A 77 2.37 -3.99 8.16
C ALA A 77 1.16 -3.14 7.82
N ILE A 78 0.04 -3.46 8.44
CA ILE A 78 -1.18 -2.66 8.43
C ILE A 78 -1.44 -2.22 9.87
N LEU A 79 -1.47 -0.90 10.09
CA LEU A 79 -1.72 -0.29 11.38
C LEU A 79 -3.10 0.38 11.36
N VAL A 80 -3.91 0.08 12.35
CA VAL A 80 -5.27 0.66 12.47
C VAL A 80 -5.32 1.58 13.68
N SER A 81 -5.83 2.80 13.47
CA SER A 81 -6.01 3.79 14.54
C SER A 81 -6.91 3.24 15.65
N ASP A 82 -6.59 3.57 16.89
CA ASP A 82 -7.42 3.26 18.06
C ASP A 82 -8.81 3.92 17.99
N LYS A 83 -8.93 5.02 17.21
CA LYS A 83 -10.19 5.72 16.96
C LYS A 83 -11.08 5.03 15.92
N THR A 84 -10.56 4.02 15.23
CA THR A 84 -11.25 3.31 14.14
C THR A 84 -11.78 1.98 14.67
N ASP A 85 -13.08 1.79 14.60
CA ASP A 85 -13.74 0.53 14.98
C ASP A 85 -13.55 -0.48 13.85
N PHE A 86 -12.43 -1.18 13.89
CA PHE A 86 -12.08 -2.22 12.93
C PHE A 86 -12.20 -3.61 13.55
N LYS A 87 -12.98 -4.47 12.91
CA LYS A 87 -13.20 -5.86 13.31
C LYS A 87 -12.66 -6.81 12.25
N PRO A 88 -11.47 -7.39 12.45
CA PRO A 88 -10.89 -8.32 11.49
C PRO A 88 -11.65 -9.66 11.49
N THR A 89 -11.84 -10.23 10.31
CA THR A 89 -12.47 -11.55 10.13
C THR A 89 -11.53 -12.58 9.53
N LYS A 90 -10.55 -12.13 8.73
CA LYS A 90 -9.58 -13.02 8.08
C LYS A 90 -8.26 -12.29 7.84
N ILE A 91 -7.16 -13.00 8.06
CA ILE A 91 -5.81 -12.48 7.82
C ILE A 91 -5.02 -13.53 7.03
N LYS A 92 -4.39 -13.12 5.92
CA LYS A 92 -3.42 -13.93 5.19
C LYS A 92 -2.09 -13.23 5.14
N ARG A 93 -1.03 -13.95 5.50
CA ARG A 93 0.34 -13.43 5.56
C ARG A 93 1.24 -14.17 4.60
N ASP A 94 2.02 -13.43 3.84
CA ASP A 94 3.14 -14.00 3.09
C ASP A 94 4.28 -14.36 4.04
N LYS A 95 4.85 -15.55 3.86
CA LYS A 95 5.96 -16.05 4.69
C LYS A 95 7.27 -15.28 4.49
N GLU A 96 7.45 -14.67 3.33
CA GLU A 96 8.63 -13.87 2.98
C GLU A 96 8.46 -12.38 3.29
N GLY A 97 7.26 -11.96 3.71
CA GLY A 97 6.98 -10.58 4.09
C GLY A 97 6.70 -9.64 2.92
N HIS A 98 6.26 -10.16 1.77
CA HIS A 98 5.94 -9.35 0.60
C HIS A 98 4.50 -8.86 0.56
N TYR A 99 3.57 -9.54 1.23
CA TYR A 99 2.20 -9.05 1.34
C TYR A 99 1.51 -9.49 2.63
N ILE A 100 0.48 -8.76 2.97
CA ILE A 100 -0.50 -9.12 4.00
C ILE A 100 -1.89 -8.69 3.53
N MET A 101 -2.86 -9.58 3.68
CA MET A 101 -4.27 -9.30 3.43
C MET A 101 -5.04 -9.37 4.74
N VAL A 102 -5.83 -8.34 5.01
CA VAL A 102 -6.74 -8.29 6.15
C VAL A 102 -8.15 -8.00 5.64
N LYS A 103 -9.08 -8.90 5.95
CA LYS A 103 -10.51 -8.68 5.75
C LYS A 103 -11.14 -8.30 7.07
N GLY A 104 -12.08 -7.40 7.05
CA GLY A 104 -12.79 -7.00 8.24
C GLY A 104 -13.90 -6.01 7.93
N SER A 105 -14.38 -5.33 8.95
CA SER A 105 -15.37 -4.27 8.81
C SER A 105 -14.97 -3.03 9.60
N ILE A 106 -15.29 -1.89 9.03
CA ILE A 106 -15.21 -0.58 9.68
C ILE A 106 -16.61 0.01 9.70
N GLN A 107 -17.18 0.28 10.89
CA GLN A 107 -18.52 0.84 11.03
C GLN A 107 -19.58 0.00 10.28
N GLN A 108 -19.48 -1.31 10.38
CA GLN A 108 -20.35 -2.30 9.74
C GLN A 108 -20.25 -2.37 8.20
N GLU A 109 -19.32 -1.62 7.59
CA GLU A 109 -19.01 -1.77 6.17
C GLU A 109 -17.81 -2.69 5.98
N GLU A 110 -17.94 -3.65 5.07
CA GLU A 110 -16.86 -4.60 4.76
C GLU A 110 -15.72 -3.91 4.03
N LEU A 111 -14.49 -4.32 4.36
CA LEU A 111 -13.27 -3.84 3.72
C LEU A 111 -12.25 -4.97 3.66
N THR A 112 -11.65 -5.15 2.47
CA THR A 112 -10.52 -6.05 2.25
C THR A 112 -9.32 -5.21 1.87
N ILE A 113 -8.27 -5.25 2.68
CA ILE A 113 -7.03 -4.51 2.46
C ILE A 113 -5.93 -5.51 2.12
N LEU A 114 -5.31 -5.34 0.95
CA LEU A 114 -4.09 -6.03 0.56
C LEU A 114 -2.95 -5.02 0.49
N ASN A 115 -2.00 -5.15 1.41
CA ASN A 115 -0.77 -4.37 1.44
C ASN A 115 0.35 -5.19 0.82
N ILE A 116 0.97 -4.65 -0.24
CA ILE A 116 1.93 -5.39 -1.05
C ILE A 116 3.27 -4.63 -1.18
N TYR A 117 4.36 -5.38 -1.11
CA TYR A 117 5.70 -4.96 -1.47
C TYR A 117 6.24 -5.92 -2.52
N ALA A 118 6.22 -5.50 -3.77
CA ALA A 118 6.71 -6.32 -4.87
C ALA A 118 8.25 -6.31 -4.93
N PRO A 119 8.89 -7.42 -5.28
CA PRO A 119 10.34 -7.46 -5.44
C PRO A 119 10.80 -6.55 -6.58
N ASN A 120 12.06 -6.09 -6.52
CA ASN A 120 12.64 -5.20 -7.52
C ASN A 120 12.68 -5.83 -8.93
N THR A 121 12.83 -7.14 -9.00
CA THR A 121 12.87 -7.89 -10.26
C THR A 121 11.61 -8.74 -10.41
N GLY A 122 10.94 -8.63 -11.55
CA GLY A 122 9.74 -9.40 -11.84
C GLY A 122 8.50 -8.92 -11.08
N ALA A 123 8.47 -7.65 -10.66
CA ALA A 123 7.36 -7.10 -9.88
C ALA A 123 5.98 -7.32 -10.50
N PRO A 124 5.74 -7.05 -11.81
CA PRO A 124 4.43 -7.28 -12.39
C PRO A 124 3.97 -8.74 -12.33
N ARG A 125 4.88 -9.67 -12.57
CA ARG A 125 4.59 -11.12 -12.50
C ARG A 125 4.27 -11.55 -11.08
N PHE A 126 5.01 -11.02 -10.11
CA PHE A 126 4.78 -11.29 -8.70
C PHE A 126 3.38 -10.83 -8.27
N ILE A 127 3.01 -9.59 -8.58
CA ILE A 127 1.69 -9.05 -8.23
C ILE A 127 0.58 -9.87 -8.89
N LYS A 128 0.73 -10.21 -10.17
CA LYS A 128 -0.22 -11.04 -10.89
C LYS A 128 -0.41 -12.41 -10.22
N GLN A 129 0.67 -13.02 -9.72
CA GLN A 129 0.61 -14.28 -8.98
C GLN A 129 -0.12 -14.12 -7.64
N VAL A 130 0.15 -13.05 -6.90
CA VAL A 130 -0.55 -12.76 -5.63
C VAL A 130 -2.05 -12.61 -5.88
N LEU A 131 -2.46 -11.92 -6.94
CA LEU A 131 -3.87 -11.77 -7.31
C LEU A 131 -4.53 -13.13 -7.60
N ARG A 132 -3.84 -14.04 -8.25
CA ARG A 132 -4.31 -15.41 -8.49
C ARG A 132 -4.45 -16.20 -7.19
N ASP A 133 -3.44 -16.14 -6.34
CA ASP A 133 -3.41 -16.89 -5.07
C ASP A 133 -4.51 -16.42 -4.11
N LEU A 134 -4.87 -15.14 -4.17
CA LEU A 134 -5.88 -14.53 -3.31
C LEU A 134 -7.23 -14.32 -4.01
N GLN A 135 -7.42 -14.84 -5.20
CA GLN A 135 -8.60 -14.59 -6.04
C GLN A 135 -9.92 -14.82 -5.30
N ARG A 136 -10.00 -15.86 -4.46
CA ARG A 136 -11.21 -16.18 -3.69
C ARG A 136 -11.51 -15.20 -2.56
N ASP A 137 -10.52 -14.43 -2.13
CA ASP A 137 -10.63 -13.47 -1.03
C ASP A 137 -10.84 -12.05 -1.52
N LEU A 138 -10.55 -11.77 -2.79
CA LEU A 138 -10.77 -10.46 -3.40
C LEU A 138 -12.25 -10.30 -3.78
N ASP A 139 -12.82 -9.16 -3.43
CA ASP A 139 -14.25 -8.86 -3.60
C ASP A 139 -14.48 -7.41 -4.04
N SER A 140 -15.73 -6.98 -4.05
CA SER A 140 -16.11 -5.60 -4.40
C SER A 140 -15.68 -4.54 -3.37
N HIS A 141 -15.13 -4.94 -2.23
CA HIS A 141 -14.67 -4.08 -1.14
C HIS A 141 -13.13 -4.07 -1.03
N THR A 142 -12.43 -4.56 -2.05
CA THR A 142 -10.98 -4.73 -2.03
C THR A 142 -10.27 -3.42 -2.36
N ILE A 143 -9.26 -3.08 -1.54
CA ILE A 143 -8.24 -2.07 -1.81
C ILE A 143 -6.87 -2.74 -1.75
N ILE A 144 -6.10 -2.58 -2.82
CA ILE A 144 -4.72 -3.04 -2.92
C ILE A 144 -3.82 -1.83 -2.95
N MET A 145 -2.88 -1.75 -2.03
CA MET A 145 -1.95 -0.64 -1.98
C MET A 145 -0.55 -1.08 -1.59
N GLY A 146 0.41 -0.25 -1.90
CA GLY A 146 1.78 -0.45 -1.51
C GLY A 146 2.78 -0.09 -2.58
N ASP A 147 3.98 -0.65 -2.43
CA ASP A 147 5.07 -0.51 -3.38
C ASP A 147 5.01 -1.64 -4.41
N PHE A 148 4.56 -1.29 -5.61
CA PHE A 148 4.46 -2.25 -6.72
C PHE A 148 5.78 -2.41 -7.49
N ASN A 149 6.80 -1.59 -7.19
CA ASN A 149 8.08 -1.56 -7.90
C ASN A 149 7.94 -1.53 -9.43
N THR A 150 6.82 -1.02 -9.92
CA THR A 150 6.55 -0.87 -11.35
C THR A 150 5.58 0.28 -11.59
N PRO A 151 5.79 1.08 -12.63
CA PRO A 151 4.78 2.00 -13.12
C PRO A 151 3.64 1.22 -13.78
N LEU A 152 2.43 1.71 -13.69
CA LEU A 152 1.25 1.10 -14.34
C LEU A 152 0.88 1.78 -15.66
N SER A 153 1.33 3.02 -15.88
CA SER A 153 1.08 3.78 -17.10
C SER A 153 2.31 4.56 -17.54
N THR A 154 2.28 5.08 -18.77
CA THR A 154 3.35 5.96 -19.28
C THR A 154 3.48 7.25 -18.48
N LEU A 155 2.39 7.74 -17.90
CA LEU A 155 2.38 8.93 -17.03
C LEU A 155 3.10 8.72 -15.69
N ASP A 156 3.30 7.47 -15.29
CA ASP A 156 3.98 7.12 -14.04
C ASP A 156 5.51 7.22 -14.14
N ARG A 157 6.05 7.57 -15.31
CA ARG A 157 7.48 7.79 -15.54
C ARG A 157 7.76 9.16 -16.12
N SER A 158 8.79 9.84 -15.62
CA SER A 158 9.25 11.13 -16.17
C SER A 158 9.76 10.98 -17.62
N THR A 159 10.32 9.83 -17.98
CA THR A 159 10.78 9.52 -19.33
C THR A 159 9.65 9.22 -20.33
N ARG A 160 8.42 9.05 -19.86
CA ARG A 160 7.27 8.66 -20.69
C ARG A 160 7.46 7.35 -21.46
N GLN A 161 8.39 6.53 -21.03
CA GLN A 161 8.64 5.24 -21.64
C GLN A 161 7.39 4.34 -21.56
N LYS A 162 7.09 3.63 -22.63
CA LYS A 162 6.00 2.66 -22.68
C LYS A 162 6.18 1.57 -21.63
N VAL A 163 5.08 1.12 -21.05
CA VAL A 163 5.09 -0.03 -20.13
C VAL A 163 5.45 -1.31 -20.90
N ASN A 164 6.16 -2.21 -20.24
CA ASN A 164 6.56 -3.47 -20.84
C ASN A 164 5.40 -4.48 -20.89
N LYS A 165 5.63 -5.62 -21.54
CA LYS A 165 4.63 -6.68 -21.70
C LYS A 165 4.11 -7.20 -20.36
N ASP A 166 5.00 -7.43 -19.38
CA ASP A 166 4.62 -7.95 -18.07
C ASP A 166 3.67 -6.98 -17.33
N THR A 167 3.94 -5.66 -17.44
CA THR A 167 3.06 -4.64 -16.87
C THR A 167 1.72 -4.56 -17.61
N GLN A 168 1.71 -4.74 -18.93
CA GLN A 168 0.46 -4.81 -19.70
C GLN A 168 -0.39 -6.00 -19.27
N GLU A 169 0.23 -7.16 -19.04
CA GLU A 169 -0.45 -8.34 -18.53
C GLU A 169 -0.99 -8.14 -17.11
N LEU A 170 -0.24 -7.44 -16.25
CA LEU A 170 -0.72 -7.05 -14.92
C LEU A 170 -1.94 -6.13 -15.02
N ASN A 171 -1.89 -5.11 -15.87
CA ASN A 171 -3.01 -4.20 -16.10
C ASN A 171 -4.25 -4.95 -16.59
N SER A 172 -4.07 -5.93 -17.48
CA SER A 172 -5.17 -6.78 -17.95
C SER A 172 -5.76 -7.62 -16.81
N ALA A 173 -4.92 -8.17 -15.93
CA ALA A 173 -5.38 -8.93 -14.76
C ALA A 173 -6.15 -8.06 -13.77
N LEU A 174 -5.70 -6.83 -13.53
CA LEU A 174 -6.41 -5.86 -12.69
C LEU A 174 -7.78 -5.52 -13.29
N HIS A 175 -7.83 -5.25 -14.58
CA HIS A 175 -9.08 -4.95 -15.30
C HIS A 175 -10.07 -6.10 -15.23
N GLN A 176 -9.62 -7.35 -15.45
CA GLN A 176 -10.46 -8.55 -15.36
C GLN A 176 -11.02 -8.77 -13.95
N ALA A 177 -10.30 -8.31 -12.91
CA ALA A 177 -10.75 -8.38 -11.53
C ALA A 177 -11.59 -7.17 -11.09
N ASP A 178 -12.00 -6.30 -12.01
CA ASP A 178 -12.71 -5.03 -11.74
C ASP A 178 -11.94 -4.10 -10.77
N LEU A 179 -10.62 -4.11 -10.86
CA LEU A 179 -9.73 -3.26 -10.08
C LEU A 179 -9.20 -2.11 -10.94
N ILE A 180 -9.20 -0.91 -10.39
CA ILE A 180 -8.75 0.31 -11.08
C ILE A 180 -7.67 1.02 -10.28
N ASP A 181 -6.77 1.73 -10.97
CA ASP A 181 -5.84 2.68 -10.34
C ASP A 181 -6.62 3.92 -9.88
N ILE A 182 -6.88 3.99 -8.59
CA ILE A 182 -7.72 5.05 -8.01
C ILE A 182 -7.03 6.41 -8.16
N TYR A 183 -5.73 6.50 -7.86
CA TYR A 183 -5.00 7.76 -7.99
C TYR A 183 -5.06 8.28 -9.42
N ARG A 184 -4.78 7.41 -10.41
CA ARG A 184 -4.78 7.80 -11.83
C ARG A 184 -6.19 8.16 -12.31
N THR A 185 -7.21 7.51 -11.80
CA THR A 185 -8.61 7.81 -12.14
C THR A 185 -9.02 9.20 -11.63
N LEU A 186 -8.60 9.56 -10.41
CA LEU A 186 -8.88 10.88 -9.83
C LEU A 186 -7.96 11.99 -10.37
N HIS A 187 -6.76 11.62 -10.85
CA HIS A 187 -5.74 12.51 -11.38
C HIS A 187 -5.26 12.06 -12.76
N PRO A 188 -6.10 12.10 -13.80
CA PRO A 188 -5.80 11.46 -15.10
C PRO A 188 -4.62 12.07 -15.84
N LYS A 189 -4.23 13.29 -15.51
CA LYS A 189 -3.12 14.01 -16.16
C LYS A 189 -1.95 14.30 -15.23
N SER A 190 -1.99 13.85 -13.98
CA SER A 190 -0.94 14.13 -13.00
C SER A 190 0.40 13.56 -13.42
N THR A 191 1.46 14.34 -13.16
CA THR A 191 2.87 13.98 -13.33
C THR A 191 3.62 13.98 -12.00
N GLU A 192 2.92 13.75 -10.91
CA GLU A 192 3.53 13.56 -9.60
C GLU A 192 4.06 12.14 -9.45
N TYR A 193 5.18 12.00 -8.78
CA TYR A 193 5.92 10.76 -8.65
C TYR A 193 6.14 10.41 -7.17
N THR A 194 6.41 9.12 -6.89
CA THR A 194 6.64 8.62 -5.53
C THR A 194 8.09 8.22 -5.27
N PHE A 195 8.91 8.10 -6.32
CA PHE A 195 10.29 7.63 -6.21
C PHE A 195 11.22 8.32 -7.21
N PHE A 196 12.45 8.63 -6.76
CA PHE A 196 13.53 9.11 -7.60
C PHE A 196 14.66 8.09 -7.67
N SER A 197 14.99 7.66 -8.87
CA SER A 197 16.13 6.78 -9.14
C SER A 197 17.38 7.60 -9.39
N ALA A 198 18.27 7.71 -8.40
CA ALA A 198 19.52 8.45 -8.54
C ALA A 198 20.44 7.91 -9.65
N PRO A 199 20.65 6.59 -9.80
CA PRO A 199 21.48 6.05 -10.88
C PRO A 199 20.97 6.37 -12.28
N HIS A 200 19.67 6.53 -12.45
CA HIS A 200 19.04 6.77 -13.76
C HIS A 200 18.55 8.20 -13.94
N HIS A 201 18.67 9.04 -12.91
CA HIS A 201 18.17 10.43 -12.89
C HIS A 201 16.70 10.54 -13.36
N THR A 202 15.85 9.58 -12.94
CA THR A 202 14.46 9.48 -13.35
C THR A 202 13.51 9.45 -12.18
N TYR A 203 12.35 10.06 -12.37
CA TYR A 203 11.23 9.97 -11.41
C TYR A 203 10.23 8.94 -11.91
N SER A 204 9.63 8.22 -10.97
CA SER A 204 8.55 7.27 -11.24
C SER A 204 7.53 7.22 -10.11
N LYS A 205 6.30 6.90 -10.48
CA LYS A 205 5.26 6.53 -9.52
C LYS A 205 5.16 5.01 -9.53
N ILE A 206 5.75 4.38 -8.52
CA ILE A 206 5.80 2.93 -8.34
C ILE A 206 5.00 2.45 -7.12
N ASP A 207 4.56 3.39 -6.29
CA ASP A 207 3.61 3.16 -5.22
C ASP A 207 2.21 3.44 -5.77
N HIS A 208 1.27 2.56 -5.48
CA HIS A 208 -0.06 2.61 -6.07
C HIS A 208 -1.15 2.32 -5.05
N ILE A 209 -2.33 2.84 -5.33
CA ILE A 209 -3.58 2.46 -4.69
C ILE A 209 -4.54 2.03 -5.78
N VAL A 210 -4.85 0.74 -5.77
CA VAL A 210 -5.74 0.07 -6.71
C VAL A 210 -6.94 -0.45 -5.93
N GLY A 211 -8.13 -0.19 -6.39
CA GLY A 211 -9.31 -0.63 -5.67
C GLY A 211 -10.40 -1.17 -6.59
N SER A 212 -11.34 -1.89 -5.99
CA SER A 212 -12.53 -2.31 -6.68
C SER A 212 -13.24 -1.11 -7.30
N LYS A 213 -13.65 -1.24 -8.55
CA LYS A 213 -14.40 -0.21 -9.26
C LYS A 213 -15.65 0.24 -8.48
N ALA A 214 -16.27 -0.66 -7.72
CA ALA A 214 -17.39 -0.35 -6.86
C ALA A 214 -17.08 0.65 -5.74
N LEU A 215 -15.81 0.77 -5.33
CA LEU A 215 -15.38 1.71 -4.28
C LEU A 215 -15.10 3.12 -4.79
N LEU A 216 -15.02 3.33 -6.11
CA LEU A 216 -14.62 4.63 -6.67
C LEU A 216 -15.56 5.75 -6.24
N SER A 217 -16.86 5.50 -6.17
CA SER A 217 -17.87 6.48 -5.72
C SER A 217 -17.68 6.91 -4.26
N LYS A 218 -17.01 6.10 -3.45
CA LYS A 218 -16.70 6.38 -2.04
C LYS A 218 -15.36 7.09 -1.87
N CYS A 219 -14.50 7.10 -2.88
CA CYS A 219 -13.20 7.76 -2.85
C CYS A 219 -13.35 9.25 -3.18
N LYS A 220 -13.07 10.11 -2.21
CA LYS A 220 -13.22 11.57 -2.39
C LYS A 220 -11.93 12.25 -2.82
N ARG A 221 -10.81 11.86 -2.25
CA ARG A 221 -9.54 12.55 -2.43
C ARG A 221 -8.38 11.58 -2.31
N THR A 222 -7.35 11.79 -3.13
CA THR A 222 -6.06 11.12 -2.97
C THR A 222 -4.95 12.12 -3.30
N GLU A 223 -3.83 12.04 -2.58
CA GLU A 223 -2.68 12.92 -2.74
C GLU A 223 -1.37 12.18 -2.49
N ILE A 224 -0.29 12.65 -3.12
CA ILE A 224 1.07 12.21 -2.86
C ILE A 224 1.70 13.17 -1.84
N ILE A 225 2.27 12.60 -0.77
CA ILE A 225 2.86 13.36 0.34
C ILE A 225 4.34 13.05 0.42
N THR A 226 5.17 14.07 0.25
CA THR A 226 6.61 13.97 0.48
C THR A 226 6.91 13.84 1.97
N ASN A 227 7.99 13.18 2.32
CA ASN A 227 8.44 13.00 3.69
C ASN A 227 9.96 12.90 3.75
N CYS A 228 10.52 12.99 4.95
CA CYS A 228 11.96 12.85 5.20
C CYS A 228 12.35 11.48 5.78
N LEU A 229 11.43 10.52 5.80
CA LEU A 229 11.65 9.19 6.37
C LEU A 229 12.23 8.19 5.38
N SER A 230 11.89 8.35 4.12
CA SER A 230 12.15 7.38 3.06
C SER A 230 12.49 8.08 1.76
N ASP A 231 13.09 7.35 0.84
CA ASP A 231 13.26 7.73 -0.56
C ASP A 231 11.95 7.60 -1.38
N HIS A 232 10.90 7.07 -0.78
CA HIS A 232 9.55 7.06 -1.32
C HIS A 232 8.69 8.18 -0.72
N SER A 233 7.77 8.72 -1.53
CA SER A 233 6.65 9.53 -1.05
C SER A 233 5.47 8.64 -0.67
N ALA A 234 4.67 9.11 0.28
CA ALA A 234 3.44 8.43 0.68
C ALA A 234 2.28 8.77 -0.27
N ILE A 235 1.27 7.89 -0.29
CA ILE A 235 -0.03 8.19 -0.91
C ILE A 235 -1.11 8.12 0.18
N LYS A 236 -1.90 9.17 0.28
CA LYS A 236 -2.98 9.30 1.27
C LYS A 236 -4.34 9.45 0.59
#